data_ee0802869495c68213b61f7afa6cedbd
#
_entry.id   ee0802869495c68213b61f7afa6cedbd
#
_cell.length_a   1.000
_cell.length_b   1.000
_cell.length_c   1.000
_cell.angle_alpha   90.00
_cell.angle_beta   90.00
_cell.angle_gamma   90.00
#
_symmetry.space_group_name_H-M   'P 1'
#
loop_
_entity.id
_entity.type
_entity.pdbx_description
1 polymer ?
#
loop_
_entity_poly.entity_id
_entity_poly.type
_entity_poly.pdbx_seq_one_letter_code
_entity_poly.pdbx_strand_id
1 'polypeptide(L)'
;RRSFIKGAAAAGAASIFCHSPDRAHGYQSPNDRPVFATIGLRNQGWAITSKSFKFADFAALADVDSNVLGANVEKTEKTQKKKPDSYKDYRKVLDRKDIDAVMIATPDHWHTKIAVEAMLAGKDVYCEKPLTLTIAEGKLIERIVKQTGRVFQVGTMQRSESGKRFLQAI
;
A
#
# COMPACT_ATOMS: atom_id res chain seq x y z
N ARG A 1 31.13 -22.60 -37.26
CA ARG A 1 30.01 -21.60 -37.30
C ARG A 1 28.76 -22.10 -36.57
N ARG A 2 28.26 -23.32 -36.85
CA ARG A 2 27.05 -23.88 -36.19
C ARG A 2 27.21 -24.09 -34.66
N SER A 3 28.40 -24.48 -34.21
CA SER A 3 28.69 -24.68 -32.76
C SER A 3 28.70 -23.35 -31.99
N PHE A 4 29.20 -22.29 -32.61
CA PHE A 4 29.23 -20.96 -32.01
C PHE A 4 27.81 -20.37 -31.81
N ILE A 5 26.93 -20.57 -32.81
CA ILE A 5 25.55 -20.11 -32.73
C ILE A 5 24.78 -20.86 -31.62
N LYS A 6 25.03 -22.17 -31.43
CA LYS A 6 24.43 -22.97 -30.34
C LYS A 6 24.92 -22.52 -28.98
N GLY A 7 26.21 -22.16 -28.85
CA GLY A 7 26.76 -21.62 -27.59
C GLY A 7 26.22 -20.22 -27.26
N ALA A 8 26.07 -19.35 -28.25
CA ALA A 8 25.50 -18.02 -28.07
C ALA A 8 24.00 -18.05 -27.66
N ALA A 9 23.24 -18.98 -28.26
CA ALA A 9 21.83 -19.18 -27.90
C ALA A 9 21.66 -19.73 -26.47
N ALA A 10 22.57 -20.61 -25.99
CA ALA A 10 22.55 -21.13 -24.64
C ALA A 10 22.96 -20.06 -23.60
N ALA A 11 23.94 -19.19 -23.92
CA ALA A 11 24.36 -18.08 -23.08
C ALA A 11 23.27 -16.99 -22.98
N GLY A 12 22.58 -16.71 -24.09
CA GLY A 12 21.44 -15.78 -24.12
C GLY A 12 20.24 -16.24 -23.33
N ALA A 13 19.95 -17.55 -23.32
CA ALA A 13 18.87 -18.12 -22.53
C ALA A 13 19.19 -18.12 -21.02
N ALA A 14 20.45 -18.32 -20.62
CA ALA A 14 20.86 -18.29 -19.22
C ALA A 14 20.79 -16.88 -18.61
N SER A 15 21.03 -15.83 -19.39
CA SER A 15 20.96 -14.44 -18.91
C SER A 15 19.52 -13.94 -18.69
N ILE A 16 18.51 -14.59 -19.27
CA ILE A 16 17.11 -14.25 -19.05
C ILE A 16 16.60 -14.82 -17.71
N PHE A 17 17.26 -15.86 -17.17
CA PHE A 17 16.90 -16.50 -15.90
C PHE A 17 17.69 -16.02 -14.69
N CYS A 18 18.66 -15.12 -14.86
CA CYS A 18 19.43 -14.50 -13.77
C CYS A 18 18.81 -13.19 -13.26
N HIS A 19 17.49 -13.03 -13.31
CA HIS A 19 16.81 -12.07 -12.47
C HIS A 19 16.65 -12.68 -11.09
N SER A 20 17.20 -12.00 -10.10
CA SER A 20 17.20 -12.39 -8.69
C SER A 20 15.84 -12.95 -8.27
N PRO A 21 15.76 -14.17 -7.72
CA PRO A 21 14.47 -14.72 -7.22
C PRO A 21 13.84 -13.87 -6.12
N ASP A 22 14.63 -13.00 -5.46
CA ASP A 22 14.15 -12.11 -4.40
C ASP A 22 13.28 -10.93 -4.89
N ARG A 23 13.17 -10.70 -6.20
CA ARG A 23 12.26 -9.68 -6.78
C ARG A 23 11.06 -10.28 -7.51
N ALA A 24 10.99 -11.58 -7.64
CA ALA A 24 9.78 -12.27 -8.00
C ALA A 24 8.87 -12.44 -6.76
N HIS A 25 8.56 -11.37 -6.06
CA HIS A 25 7.27 -11.27 -5.41
C HIS A 25 6.31 -11.34 -6.57
N GLY A 26 5.67 -12.53 -6.71
CA GLY A 26 4.78 -12.78 -7.80
C GLY A 26 3.82 -11.61 -7.91
N TYR A 27 4.02 -10.79 -8.92
CA TYR A 27 2.93 -10.01 -9.43
C TYR A 27 1.87 -11.05 -9.72
N GLN A 28 0.90 -11.13 -8.85
CA GLN A 28 -0.34 -11.79 -9.12
C GLN A 28 -0.74 -11.32 -10.51
N SER A 29 -1.38 -12.17 -11.27
CA SER A 29 -1.84 -11.83 -12.62
C SER A 29 -2.33 -10.37 -12.65
N PRO A 30 -2.08 -9.59 -13.72
CA PRO A 30 -2.64 -8.25 -13.85
C PRO A 30 -4.16 -8.19 -13.63
N ASN A 31 -4.83 -9.34 -13.64
CA ASN A 31 -6.25 -9.51 -13.36
C ASN A 31 -6.55 -9.75 -11.87
N ASP A 32 -5.55 -10.01 -11.03
CA ASP A 32 -5.77 -10.19 -9.59
C ASP A 32 -5.85 -8.83 -8.92
N ARG A 33 -6.94 -8.60 -8.22
CA ARG A 33 -7.14 -7.35 -7.48
C ARG A 33 -6.25 -7.36 -6.23
N PRO A 34 -5.50 -6.28 -5.96
CA PRO A 34 -4.69 -6.19 -4.75
C PRO A 34 -5.59 -6.18 -3.50
N VAL A 35 -5.09 -6.79 -2.43
CA VAL A 35 -5.77 -6.88 -1.15
C VAL A 35 -5.24 -5.80 -0.21
N PHE A 36 -6.14 -4.93 0.22
CA PHE A 36 -5.82 -3.77 1.05
C PHE A 36 -6.38 -3.89 2.46
N ALA A 37 -5.82 -3.10 3.36
CA ALA A 37 -6.44 -2.74 4.63
C ALA A 37 -6.35 -1.24 4.87
N THR A 38 -7.29 -0.69 5.66
CA THR A 38 -7.23 0.71 6.09
C THR A 38 -7.02 0.79 7.59
N ILE A 39 -6.12 1.68 8.00
CA ILE A 39 -5.79 2.00 9.39
C ILE A 39 -6.16 3.46 9.65
N GLY A 40 -7.15 3.69 10.52
CA GLY A 40 -7.80 4.98 10.72
C GLY A 40 -8.96 5.19 9.73
N LEU A 41 -10.21 5.24 10.24
CA LEU A 41 -11.42 5.15 9.41
C LEU A 41 -12.32 6.39 9.51
N ARG A 42 -11.94 7.39 10.30
CA ARG A 42 -12.71 8.64 10.38
C ARG A 42 -12.56 9.46 9.10
N ASN A 43 -13.58 10.23 8.76
CA ASN A 43 -13.57 11.23 7.68
C ASN A 43 -12.73 10.82 6.45
N GLN A 44 -11.47 11.25 6.41
CA GLN A 44 -10.56 11.03 5.28
C GLN A 44 -10.27 9.53 5.07
N GLY A 45 -10.09 8.76 6.16
CA GLY A 45 -9.85 7.32 6.05
C GLY A 45 -10.98 6.59 5.34
N TRP A 46 -12.24 6.90 5.68
CA TRP A 46 -13.38 6.35 4.95
C TRP A 46 -13.45 6.88 3.52
N ALA A 47 -13.18 8.17 3.30
CA ALA A 47 -13.23 8.77 1.97
C ALA A 47 -12.25 8.11 0.98
N ILE A 48 -11.01 7.83 1.40
CA ILE A 48 -10.04 7.13 0.55
C ILE A 48 -10.40 5.66 0.37
N THR A 49 -10.84 4.98 1.43
CA THR A 49 -11.27 3.57 1.38
C THR A 49 -12.40 3.39 0.37
N SER A 50 -13.46 4.20 0.50
CA SER A 50 -14.64 4.09 -0.37
C SER A 50 -14.35 4.35 -1.84
N LYS A 51 -13.46 5.27 -2.16
CA LYS A 51 -13.01 5.55 -3.53
C LYS A 51 -12.15 4.41 -4.11
N SER A 52 -11.50 3.63 -3.26
CA SER A 52 -10.57 2.58 -3.66
C SER A 52 -11.23 1.22 -3.91
N PHE A 53 -12.50 1.02 -3.55
CA PHE A 53 -13.22 -0.25 -3.80
C PHE A 53 -13.26 -0.69 -5.27
N LYS A 54 -13.14 0.24 -6.20
CA LYS A 54 -13.09 -0.07 -7.63
C LYS A 54 -11.75 -0.68 -8.07
N PHE A 55 -10.69 -0.52 -7.27
CA PHE A 55 -9.34 -0.95 -7.62
C PHE A 55 -8.81 -2.11 -6.76
N ALA A 56 -9.28 -2.22 -5.52
CA ALA A 56 -8.75 -3.16 -4.53
C ALA A 56 -9.86 -3.81 -3.72
N ASP A 57 -9.55 -4.96 -3.13
CA ASP A 57 -10.40 -5.64 -2.17
C ASP A 57 -9.90 -5.36 -0.74
N PHE A 58 -10.80 -4.99 0.17
CA PHE A 58 -10.43 -4.67 1.54
C PHE A 58 -10.68 -5.87 2.44
N ALA A 59 -9.61 -6.53 2.88
CA ALA A 59 -9.69 -7.71 3.74
C ALA A 59 -9.72 -7.37 5.23
N ALA A 60 -9.24 -6.19 5.63
CA ALA A 60 -9.21 -5.76 7.02
C ALA A 60 -9.38 -4.25 7.19
N LEU A 61 -9.96 -3.87 8.32
CA LEU A 61 -10.10 -2.49 8.76
C LEU A 61 -9.60 -2.35 10.20
N ALA A 62 -8.91 -1.26 10.52
CA ALA A 62 -8.45 -0.97 11.88
C ALA A 62 -8.78 0.45 12.32
N ASP A 63 -9.38 0.57 13.50
CA ASP A 63 -9.59 1.83 14.20
C ASP A 63 -9.69 1.57 15.71
N VAL A 64 -9.17 2.47 16.52
CA VAL A 64 -9.25 2.37 17.99
C VAL A 64 -10.67 2.61 18.50
N ASP A 65 -11.48 3.36 17.77
CA ASP A 65 -12.88 3.62 18.08
C ASP A 65 -13.78 2.50 17.55
N SER A 66 -14.37 1.74 18.45
CA SER A 66 -15.23 0.61 18.10
C SER A 66 -16.48 1.00 17.30
N ASN A 67 -17.04 2.20 17.53
CA ASN A 67 -18.23 2.65 16.82
C ASN A 67 -17.90 3.00 15.37
N VAL A 68 -16.78 3.72 15.17
CA VAL A 68 -16.26 4.04 13.84
C VAL A 68 -15.91 2.77 13.08
N LEU A 69 -15.22 1.86 13.73
CA LEU A 69 -14.83 0.57 13.15
C LEU A 69 -16.06 -0.25 12.71
N GLY A 70 -17.03 -0.46 13.60
CA GLY A 70 -18.24 -1.20 13.32
C GLY A 70 -19.05 -0.63 12.14
N ALA A 71 -19.28 0.68 12.15
CA ALA A 71 -20.01 1.36 11.08
C ALA A 71 -19.33 1.22 9.71
N ASN A 72 -18.00 1.27 9.67
CA ASN A 72 -17.26 1.16 8.41
C ASN A 72 -17.10 -0.30 7.94
N VAL A 73 -17.06 -1.28 8.85
CA VAL A 73 -17.15 -2.71 8.50
C VAL A 73 -18.46 -3.00 7.77
N GLU A 74 -19.60 -2.55 8.32
CA GLU A 74 -20.91 -2.74 7.68
C GLU A 74 -21.00 -2.10 6.29
N LYS A 75 -20.48 -0.87 6.14
CA LYS A 75 -20.46 -0.19 4.84
C LYS A 75 -19.58 -0.92 3.82
N THR A 76 -18.44 -1.45 4.25
CA THR A 76 -17.52 -2.22 3.42
C THR A 76 -18.16 -3.52 2.98
N GLU A 77 -18.77 -4.26 3.91
CA GLU A 77 -19.49 -5.50 3.62
C GLU A 77 -20.64 -5.30 2.61
N LYS A 78 -21.42 -4.23 2.78
CA LYS A 78 -22.48 -3.88 1.83
C LYS A 78 -21.95 -3.62 0.43
N THR A 79 -20.78 -2.99 0.31
CA THR A 79 -20.18 -2.61 -0.98
C THR A 79 -19.47 -3.77 -1.66
N GLN A 80 -18.61 -4.50 -0.94
CA GLN A 80 -17.81 -5.59 -1.49
C GLN A 80 -18.51 -6.96 -1.47
N LYS A 81 -19.68 -7.08 -0.78
CA LYS A 81 -20.38 -8.34 -0.52
C LYS A 81 -19.56 -9.37 0.27
N LYS A 82 -18.48 -8.91 0.89
CA LYS A 82 -17.59 -9.68 1.75
C LYS A 82 -17.26 -8.84 2.98
N LYS A 83 -17.41 -9.43 4.16
CA LYS A 83 -17.11 -8.77 5.43
C LYS A 83 -15.61 -8.70 5.65
N PRO A 84 -15.03 -7.51 5.86
CA PRO A 84 -13.63 -7.39 6.26
C PRO A 84 -13.47 -7.75 7.73
N ASP A 85 -12.28 -8.26 8.09
CA ASP A 85 -11.92 -8.41 9.49
C ASP A 85 -11.71 -7.05 10.15
N SER A 86 -11.92 -6.98 11.45
CA SER A 86 -11.85 -5.72 12.18
C SER A 86 -10.90 -5.80 13.37
N TYR A 87 -10.04 -4.79 13.52
CA TYR A 87 -9.01 -4.76 14.55
C TYR A 87 -8.96 -3.41 15.25
N LYS A 88 -8.82 -3.39 16.60
CA LYS A 88 -8.50 -2.19 17.36
C LYS A 88 -7.02 -1.89 17.32
N ASP A 89 -6.18 -2.91 17.22
CA ASP A 89 -4.73 -2.80 17.10
C ASP A 89 -4.30 -3.06 15.66
N TYR A 90 -3.77 -2.02 15.00
CA TYR A 90 -3.33 -2.10 13.60
C TYR A 90 -2.20 -3.11 13.36
N ARG A 91 -1.41 -3.46 14.39
CA ARG A 91 -0.33 -4.46 14.25
C ARG A 91 -0.85 -5.81 13.81
N LYS A 92 -2.06 -6.17 14.24
CA LYS A 92 -2.74 -7.38 13.79
C LYS A 92 -3.07 -7.38 12.28
N VAL A 93 -3.25 -6.20 11.70
CA VAL A 93 -3.36 -6.03 10.25
C VAL A 93 -2.02 -6.30 9.57
N LEU A 94 -0.92 -5.79 10.16
CA LEU A 94 0.42 -5.94 9.60
C LEU A 94 0.92 -7.40 9.65
N ASP A 95 0.49 -8.18 10.63
CA ASP A 95 0.82 -9.60 10.77
C ASP A 95 0.22 -10.49 9.66
N ARG A 96 -0.80 -10.02 8.98
CA ARG A 96 -1.51 -10.78 7.93
C ARG A 96 -0.68 -10.87 6.66
N LYS A 97 -0.54 -12.08 6.12
CA LYS A 97 0.21 -12.33 4.88
C LYS A 97 -0.59 -12.12 3.60
N ASP A 98 -1.92 -12.14 3.71
CA ASP A 98 -2.86 -11.96 2.60
C ASP A 98 -3.15 -10.49 2.26
N ILE A 99 -2.55 -9.53 2.97
CA ILE A 99 -2.67 -8.10 2.69
C ILE A 99 -1.43 -7.62 1.95
N ASP A 100 -1.60 -7.00 0.79
CA ASP A 100 -0.54 -6.47 -0.06
C ASP A 100 -0.15 -5.05 0.36
N ALA A 101 -1.14 -4.22 0.67
CA ALA A 101 -0.93 -2.81 0.97
C ALA A 101 -1.83 -2.30 2.09
N VAL A 102 -1.38 -1.23 2.76
CA VAL A 102 -2.15 -0.54 3.79
C VAL A 102 -2.34 0.93 3.44
N MET A 103 -3.56 1.42 3.72
CA MET A 103 -3.91 2.84 3.66
C MET A 103 -3.92 3.40 5.08
N ILE A 104 -3.11 4.43 5.33
CA ILE A 104 -2.94 5.04 6.66
C ILE A 104 -3.58 6.42 6.64
N ALA A 105 -4.60 6.61 7.48
CA ALA A 105 -5.32 7.87 7.65
C ALA A 105 -5.63 8.14 9.14
N THR A 106 -4.69 7.84 9.98
CA THR A 106 -4.67 8.14 11.41
C THR A 106 -4.37 9.62 11.65
N PRO A 107 -4.38 10.12 12.91
CA PRO A 107 -3.77 11.40 13.23
C PRO A 107 -2.28 11.44 12.88
N ASP A 108 -1.79 12.61 12.51
CA ASP A 108 -0.48 12.84 11.88
C ASP A 108 0.70 12.22 12.63
N HIS A 109 0.68 12.29 13.96
CA HIS A 109 1.75 11.75 14.81
C HIS A 109 1.87 10.21 14.80
N TRP A 110 0.92 9.51 14.21
CA TRP A 110 0.97 8.06 14.00
C TRP A 110 1.47 7.66 12.61
N HIS A 111 1.49 8.58 11.64
CA HIS A 111 1.81 8.28 10.24
C HIS A 111 3.16 7.59 10.11
N THR A 112 4.22 8.20 10.61
CA THR A 112 5.60 7.69 10.48
C THR A 112 5.74 6.31 11.12
N LYS A 113 5.25 6.13 12.34
CA LYS A 113 5.37 4.86 13.06
C LYS A 113 4.68 3.73 12.29
N ILE A 114 3.42 3.92 11.92
CA ILE A 114 2.64 2.90 11.24
C ILE A 114 3.23 2.60 9.85
N ALA A 115 3.63 3.62 9.11
CA ALA A 115 4.21 3.47 7.78
C ALA A 115 5.52 2.68 7.81
N VAL A 116 6.41 2.97 8.76
CA VAL A 116 7.68 2.24 8.93
C VAL A 116 7.41 0.77 9.29
N GLU A 117 6.54 0.51 10.25
CA GLU A 117 6.20 -0.85 10.66
C GLU A 117 5.53 -1.64 9.52
N ALA A 118 4.67 -0.99 8.72
CA ALA A 118 4.03 -1.60 7.57
C ALA A 118 5.04 -2.02 6.49
N MET A 119 5.97 -1.13 6.13
CA MET A 119 7.00 -1.44 5.15
C MET A 119 7.94 -2.55 5.62
N LEU A 120 8.32 -2.56 6.91
CA LEU A 120 9.12 -3.64 7.50
C LEU A 120 8.36 -4.97 7.55
N ALA A 121 7.03 -4.92 7.68
CA ALA A 121 6.16 -6.10 7.58
C ALA A 121 5.91 -6.55 6.12
N GLY A 122 6.55 -5.90 5.14
CA GLY A 122 6.47 -6.25 3.73
C GLY A 122 5.24 -5.70 3.00
N LYS A 123 4.55 -4.67 3.56
CA LYS A 123 3.38 -4.06 2.95
C LYS A 123 3.77 -2.82 2.15
N ASP A 124 3.08 -2.61 1.03
CA ASP A 124 3.07 -1.33 0.36
C ASP A 124 2.20 -0.33 1.14
N VAL A 125 2.48 0.96 1.01
CA VAL A 125 1.87 1.99 1.87
C VAL A 125 1.32 3.15 1.06
N TYR A 126 0.05 3.48 1.30
CA TYR A 126 -0.50 4.80 1.05
C TYR A 126 -0.65 5.52 2.40
N CYS A 127 -0.05 6.69 2.57
CA CYS A 127 -0.15 7.46 3.81
C CYS A 127 -0.70 8.87 3.53
N GLU A 128 -1.73 9.26 4.29
CA GLU A 128 -2.30 10.60 4.18
C GLU A 128 -1.29 11.70 4.53
N LYS A 129 -1.59 12.89 4.04
CA LYS A 129 -0.84 14.12 4.37
C LYS A 129 -1.27 14.66 5.75
N PRO A 130 -0.40 15.36 6.48
CA PRO A 130 1.04 15.52 6.26
C PRO A 130 1.78 14.20 6.50
N LEU A 131 2.81 13.94 5.72
CA LEU A 131 3.52 12.66 5.79
C LEU A 131 4.14 12.44 7.17
N THR A 132 4.78 13.47 7.73
CA THR A 132 5.52 13.43 8.99
C THR A 132 5.35 14.73 9.77
N LEU A 133 5.62 14.68 11.07
CA LEU A 133 5.67 15.87 11.92
C LEU A 133 7.04 16.56 11.89
N THR A 134 8.11 15.80 11.66
CA THR A 134 9.48 16.30 11.71
C THR A 134 10.28 15.90 10.46
N ILE A 135 11.34 16.69 10.18
CA ILE A 135 12.28 16.37 9.08
C ILE A 135 13.00 15.03 9.36
N ALA A 136 13.31 14.73 10.62
CA ALA A 136 13.96 13.47 11.00
C ALA A 136 13.09 12.24 10.64
N GLU A 137 11.78 12.33 10.87
CA GLU A 137 10.83 11.29 10.48
C GLU A 137 10.76 11.12 8.97
N GLY A 138 10.78 12.21 8.20
CA GLY A 138 10.82 12.15 6.74
C GLY A 138 12.06 11.43 6.22
N LYS A 139 13.23 11.73 6.79
CA LYS A 139 14.49 11.02 6.47
C LYS A 139 14.45 9.55 6.87
N LEU A 140 13.76 9.21 7.96
CA LEU A 140 13.55 7.81 8.35
C LEU A 140 12.69 7.06 7.31
N ILE A 141 11.57 7.63 6.90
CA ILE A 141 10.71 7.01 5.88
C ILE A 141 11.48 6.80 4.58
N GLU A 142 12.22 7.81 4.10
CA GLU A 142 13.03 7.69 2.89
C GLU A 142 14.04 6.52 2.97
N ARG A 143 14.71 6.38 4.10
CA ARG A 143 15.64 5.28 4.35
C ARG A 143 14.95 3.93 4.32
N ILE A 144 13.81 3.79 4.99
CA ILE A 144 13.07 2.53 5.07
C ILE A 144 12.49 2.14 3.70
N VAL A 145 11.98 3.10 2.92
CA VAL A 145 11.55 2.84 1.53
C VAL A 145 12.72 2.26 0.70
N LYS A 146 13.91 2.87 0.79
CA LYS A 146 15.10 2.37 0.09
C LYS A 146 15.53 0.97 0.58
N GLN A 147 15.45 0.74 1.88
CA GLN A 147 15.83 -0.54 2.50
C GLN A 147 14.88 -1.68 2.13
N THR A 148 13.58 -1.42 2.13
CA THR A 148 12.55 -2.44 1.94
C THR A 148 12.14 -2.63 0.49
N GLY A 149 12.38 -1.63 -0.37
CA GLY A 149 11.91 -1.61 -1.75
C GLY A 149 10.39 -1.58 -1.91
N ARG A 150 9.64 -1.26 -0.83
CA ARG A 150 8.19 -1.18 -0.87
C ARG A 150 7.72 0.08 -1.60
N VAL A 151 6.56 -0.02 -2.23
CA VAL A 151 5.90 1.14 -2.84
C VAL A 151 5.34 2.02 -1.74
N PHE A 152 5.65 3.30 -1.81
CA PHE A 152 5.17 4.29 -0.86
C PHE A 152 4.56 5.49 -1.58
N GLN A 153 3.29 5.76 -1.32
CA GLN A 153 2.55 6.89 -1.89
C GLN A 153 2.05 7.82 -0.80
N VAL A 154 2.37 9.11 -0.92
CA VAL A 154 1.79 10.16 -0.06
C VAL A 154 0.46 10.61 -0.62
N GLY A 155 -0.53 10.82 0.24
CA GLY A 155 -1.89 11.24 -0.09
C GLY A 155 -2.03 12.68 -0.58
N THR A 156 -1.24 13.09 -1.55
CA THR A 156 -1.27 14.43 -2.17
C THR A 156 -2.35 14.53 -3.24
N MET A 157 -3.60 14.21 -2.88
CA MET A 157 -4.73 14.07 -3.79
C MET A 157 -4.99 15.31 -4.67
N GLN A 158 -4.71 16.51 -4.17
CA GLN A 158 -4.93 17.76 -4.93
C GLN A 158 -4.07 17.85 -6.19
N ARG A 159 -2.96 17.13 -6.26
CA ARG A 159 -2.13 17.03 -7.48
C ARG A 159 -2.83 16.26 -8.61
N SER A 160 -3.81 15.42 -8.27
CA SER A 160 -4.51 14.56 -9.22
C SER A 160 -5.97 14.98 -9.47
N GLU A 161 -6.47 16.01 -8.78
CA GLU A 161 -7.83 16.51 -8.99
C GLU A 161 -7.89 17.39 -10.24
N SER A 162 -8.66 16.96 -11.23
CA SER A 162 -8.80 17.59 -12.55
C SER A 162 -9.38 19.01 -12.55
N GLY A 163 -9.92 19.49 -11.44
CA GLY A 163 -10.54 20.81 -11.32
C GLY A 163 -9.63 21.94 -10.80
N LYS A 164 -8.45 21.62 -10.32
CA LYS A 164 -7.59 22.61 -9.64
C LYS A 164 -6.36 22.98 -10.48
N ARG A 165 -6.60 23.65 -11.59
CA ARG A 165 -5.54 24.14 -12.50
C ARG A 165 -4.69 25.28 -11.95
N PHE A 166 -4.94 25.76 -10.73
CA PHE A 166 -4.19 26.92 -10.23
C PHE A 166 -2.70 26.62 -10.00
N LEU A 167 -2.33 25.33 -9.83
CA LEU A 167 -0.93 24.90 -9.76
C LEU A 167 -0.21 24.85 -11.12
N GLN A 168 -0.92 25.13 -12.22
CA GLN A 168 -0.31 25.25 -13.56
C GLN A 168 0.07 26.69 -13.89
N ALA A 169 -0.21 27.64 -13.01
CA ALA A 169 0.02 29.07 -13.22
C ALA A 169 1.21 29.63 -12.42
N ILE A 170 2.06 28.76 -11.87
CA ILE A 170 3.29 29.16 -11.17
C ILE A 170 4.49 28.68 -11.97
#